data_444606c22eec2112bd671bd830399962
#
_entry.id   444606c22eec2112bd671bd830399962
#
_cell.length_a   1.000
_cell.length_b   1.000
_cell.length_c   1.000
_cell.angle_alpha   90.00
_cell.angle_beta   90.00
_cell.angle_gamma   90.00
#
_symmetry.space_group_name_H-M   'P 1'
#
loop_
_entity.id
_entity.type
_entity.pdbx_description
1 polymer ?
#
loop_
_entity_poly.entity_id
_entity_poly.type
_entity_poly.pdbx_seq_one_letter_code
_entity_poly.pdbx_strand_id
1 'polypeptide(L)'
;MKYYNIPEIPKCKCGCGTECTFDGGHSKFREYSKGHVARTNGGFYSKKGGDKSAETRRIRFKSGEITQWNKGKSYTPEQLKSFQEAAIKPERCKKISEGLKGKPKSLEHINNLRLSRVKWMSENQTKYESKLEKEFKDILDTLQIKYNQQYPVKYYCYDFNIQDTNILIETDGDWWHCNPDKGFIPLYESQIHTVSHDKVKNEWAEKNGYQLIRFWEDDIMNNRDIVIQKLLGLKSSIR
;
A
#
# COMPACT_ATOMS: atom_id res chain seq x y z
N MET A 1 44.06 58.51 14.86
CA MET A 1 43.24 57.52 14.15
C MET A 1 42.10 57.08 15.05
N LYS A 2 40.85 57.38 14.71
CA LYS A 2 39.68 56.89 15.48
C LYS A 2 39.46 55.43 15.08
N TYR A 3 39.70 54.51 16.01
CA TYR A 3 39.34 53.08 15.83
C TYR A 3 37.80 52.98 15.87
N TYR A 4 37.16 52.76 14.76
CA TYR A 4 35.75 52.36 14.75
C TYR A 4 35.66 50.97 15.27
N ASN A 5 35.00 50.77 16.41
CA ASN A 5 34.60 49.47 16.90
C ASN A 5 33.64 48.86 15.84
N ILE A 6 34.15 47.91 15.08
CA ILE A 6 33.29 47.15 14.16
C ILE A 6 32.44 46.24 15.06
N PRO A 7 31.13 46.40 15.12
CA PRO A 7 30.32 45.55 15.96
C PRO A 7 30.42 44.12 15.48
N GLU A 8 30.55 43.17 16.40
CA GLU A 8 30.51 41.74 16.05
C GLU A 8 29.24 41.43 15.25
N ILE A 9 29.41 40.68 14.16
CA ILE A 9 28.27 40.26 13.32
C ILE A 9 27.39 39.29 14.14
N PRO A 10 26.14 39.64 14.43
CA PRO A 10 25.30 38.81 15.27
C PRO A 10 24.96 37.50 14.58
N LYS A 11 24.92 36.42 15.37
CA LYS A 11 24.46 35.12 14.89
C LYS A 11 22.93 35.05 14.86
N CYS A 12 22.42 34.30 13.95
CA CYS A 12 20.99 34.13 13.75
C CYS A 12 20.27 33.64 15.03
N LYS A 13 19.24 34.34 15.46
CA LYS A 13 18.43 33.99 16.64
C LYS A 13 17.72 32.64 16.57
N CYS A 14 17.70 31.98 15.40
CA CYS A 14 17.16 30.63 15.28
C CYS A 14 18.06 29.53 15.85
N GLY A 15 19.27 29.85 16.30
CA GLY A 15 20.23 28.90 16.88
C GLY A 15 21.06 28.12 15.87
N CYS A 16 20.97 28.42 14.57
CA CYS A 16 21.70 27.68 13.52
C CYS A 16 23.17 28.05 13.37
N GLY A 17 23.64 29.07 14.13
CA GLY A 17 25.02 29.55 14.09
C GLY A 17 25.38 30.42 12.88
N THR A 18 24.50 30.58 11.89
CA THR A 18 24.75 31.41 10.69
C THR A 18 24.80 32.89 11.07
N GLU A 19 25.76 33.63 10.52
CA GLU A 19 25.87 35.08 10.70
C GLU A 19 24.72 35.80 9.98
N CYS A 20 24.25 36.90 10.60
CA CYS A 20 23.18 37.70 10.07
C CYS A 20 23.71 38.75 9.10
N THR A 21 22.98 39.02 8.02
CA THR A 21 23.32 40.05 7.05
C THR A 21 22.93 41.42 7.55
N PHE A 22 23.73 42.46 7.20
CA PHE A 22 23.40 43.85 7.47
C PHE A 22 22.26 44.31 6.56
N ASP A 23 21.27 44.94 7.15
CA ASP A 23 20.13 45.53 6.41
C ASP A 23 20.38 47.03 6.24
N GLY A 24 20.88 47.41 5.08
CA GLY A 24 21.23 48.79 4.75
C GLY A 24 20.05 49.75 4.80
N GLY A 25 18.84 49.29 4.53
CA GLY A 25 17.62 50.11 4.60
C GLY A 25 17.23 50.49 6.03
N HIS A 26 17.64 49.69 7.03
CA HIS A 26 17.35 49.93 8.44
C HIS A 26 18.59 50.20 9.27
N SER A 27 19.78 50.32 8.65
CA SER A 27 21.07 50.58 9.29
C SER A 27 21.40 49.65 10.49
N LYS A 28 20.99 48.40 10.42
CA LYS A 28 21.21 47.37 11.48
C LYS A 28 21.40 45.98 10.92
N PHE A 29 21.97 45.09 11.69
CA PHE A 29 21.99 43.68 11.36
C PHE A 29 20.60 43.07 11.53
N ARG A 30 20.27 42.13 10.67
CA ARG A 30 19.03 41.34 10.81
C ARG A 30 19.14 40.44 12.03
N GLU A 31 18.04 40.18 12.69
CA GLU A 31 18.01 39.24 13.83
C GLU A 31 18.07 37.76 13.36
N TYR A 32 17.67 37.53 12.13
CA TYR A 32 17.63 36.21 11.51
C TYR A 32 18.25 36.26 10.12
N SER A 33 18.99 35.22 9.77
CA SER A 33 19.46 35.05 8.39
C SER A 33 18.29 34.90 7.44
N LYS A 34 18.48 35.25 6.17
CA LYS A 34 17.41 35.23 5.14
C LYS A 34 16.70 33.86 5.13
N GLY A 35 15.38 33.86 5.33
CA GLY A 35 14.53 32.65 5.38
C GLY A 35 14.48 31.94 6.73
N HIS A 36 15.26 32.37 7.76
CA HIS A 36 15.30 31.71 9.07
C HIS A 36 14.29 32.23 10.09
N VAL A 37 13.77 33.41 9.92
CA VAL A 37 12.73 34.00 10.80
C VAL A 37 11.51 33.10 10.93
N ALA A 38 11.18 32.41 9.85
CA ALA A 38 10.03 31.52 9.77
C ALA A 38 10.19 30.20 10.56
N ARG A 39 11.41 29.87 11.02
CA ARG A 39 11.66 28.61 11.75
C ARG A 39 11.36 28.71 13.24
N THR A 40 11.35 29.92 13.80
CA THR A 40 11.31 30.13 15.25
C THR A 40 9.93 30.54 15.78
N ASN A 41 9.15 31.25 15.01
CA ASN A 41 7.93 31.92 15.50
C ASN A 41 6.61 31.30 15.03
N GLY A 42 6.61 30.01 14.61
CA GLY A 42 5.37 29.39 14.14
C GLY A 42 4.79 30.02 12.87
N GLY A 43 5.60 30.81 12.14
CA GLY A 43 5.24 31.42 10.87
C GLY A 43 4.95 30.35 9.79
N PHE A 44 4.47 30.79 8.63
CA PHE A 44 4.04 29.93 7.51
C PHE A 44 5.05 28.84 7.10
N TYR A 45 6.36 29.09 7.31
CA TYR A 45 7.45 28.17 6.98
C TYR A 45 7.97 27.36 8.18
N SER A 46 7.46 27.55 9.40
CA SER A 46 7.75 26.66 10.52
C SER A 46 6.99 25.34 10.34
N LYS A 47 7.53 24.26 10.89
CA LYS A 47 6.81 22.95 10.86
C LYS A 47 5.38 23.13 11.40
N LYS A 48 5.22 23.80 12.54
CA LYS A 48 3.92 24.05 13.17
C LYS A 48 2.99 24.95 12.30
N GLY A 49 3.54 25.95 11.63
CA GLY A 49 2.79 26.80 10.69
C GLY A 49 2.46 26.06 9.39
N GLY A 50 3.38 25.23 8.89
CA GLY A 50 3.15 24.35 7.74
C GLY A 50 2.05 23.34 7.99
N ASP A 51 2.03 22.70 9.16
CA ASP A 51 1.01 21.73 9.55
C ASP A 51 -0.38 22.38 9.67
N LYS A 52 -0.48 23.55 10.29
CA LYS A 52 -1.74 24.34 10.36
C LYS A 52 -2.24 24.73 8.97
N SER A 53 -1.35 25.20 8.11
CA SER A 53 -1.70 25.59 6.73
C SER A 53 -2.16 24.39 5.90
N ALA A 54 -1.51 23.25 6.08
CA ALA A 54 -1.90 21.99 5.41
C ALA A 54 -3.28 21.52 5.88
N GLU A 55 -3.55 21.58 7.19
CA GLU A 55 -4.85 21.21 7.76
C GLU A 55 -5.96 22.14 7.30
N THR A 56 -5.75 23.45 7.35
CA THR A 56 -6.70 24.43 6.82
C THR A 56 -7.02 24.17 5.35
N ARG A 57 -6.00 23.84 4.54
CA ARG A 57 -6.19 23.51 3.13
C ARG A 57 -7.00 22.24 2.95
N ARG A 58 -6.77 21.19 3.76
CA ARG A 58 -7.55 19.93 3.71
C ARG A 58 -9.03 20.19 4.02
N ILE A 59 -9.31 21.00 5.06
CA ILE A 59 -10.68 21.36 5.43
C ILE A 59 -11.37 22.09 4.27
N ARG A 60 -10.71 23.08 3.68
CA ARG A 60 -11.24 23.85 2.54
C ARG A 60 -11.44 23.02 1.28
N PHE A 61 -10.62 21.97 1.06
CA PHE A 61 -10.85 20.99 0.00
C PHE A 61 -12.08 20.12 0.27
N LYS A 62 -12.25 19.65 1.51
CA LYS A 62 -13.41 18.83 1.88
C LYS A 62 -14.72 19.61 1.79
N SER A 63 -14.71 20.88 2.18
CA SER A 63 -15.88 21.79 2.07
C SER A 63 -16.18 22.24 0.63
N GLY A 64 -15.31 21.96 -0.32
CA GLY A 64 -15.47 22.43 -1.71
C GLY A 64 -15.14 23.90 -1.94
N GLU A 65 -14.70 24.63 -0.88
CA GLU A 65 -14.35 26.06 -0.96
C GLU A 65 -13.16 26.31 -1.89
N ILE A 66 -12.20 25.35 -1.95
CA ILE A 66 -11.10 25.39 -2.90
C ILE A 66 -11.04 24.09 -3.70
N THR A 67 -10.69 24.20 -4.98
CA THR A 67 -10.43 23.07 -5.85
C THR A 67 -8.93 22.94 -6.13
N GLN A 68 -8.48 21.79 -6.58
CA GLN A 68 -7.11 21.66 -7.08
C GLN A 68 -6.91 22.63 -8.24
N TRP A 69 -5.78 23.37 -8.24
CA TRP A 69 -5.47 24.38 -9.26
C TRP A 69 -5.48 23.84 -10.70
N ASN A 70 -5.32 22.52 -10.87
CA ASN A 70 -5.33 21.80 -12.14
C ASN A 70 -6.62 21.01 -12.40
N LYS A 71 -7.62 21.07 -11.49
CA LYS A 71 -8.90 20.37 -11.68
C LYS A 71 -9.65 20.96 -12.87
N GLY A 72 -9.99 20.13 -13.84
CA GLY A 72 -10.66 20.53 -15.07
C GLY A 72 -9.75 21.14 -16.13
N LYS A 73 -8.42 21.22 -15.90
CA LYS A 73 -7.46 21.61 -16.95
C LYS A 73 -7.14 20.40 -17.81
N SER A 74 -7.33 20.54 -19.12
CA SER A 74 -6.79 19.60 -20.10
C SER A 74 -5.34 19.96 -20.43
N TYR A 75 -4.53 18.95 -20.64
CA TYR A 75 -3.13 19.10 -21.05
C TYR A 75 -2.99 18.64 -22.50
N THR A 76 -2.12 19.29 -23.26
CA THR A 76 -1.80 18.83 -24.59
C THR A 76 -1.04 17.50 -24.54
N PRO A 77 -1.05 16.68 -25.61
CA PRO A 77 -0.27 15.44 -25.67
C PRO A 77 1.21 15.64 -25.36
N GLU A 78 1.80 16.74 -25.81
CA GLU A 78 3.20 17.10 -25.57
C GLU A 78 3.45 17.40 -24.09
N GLN A 79 2.54 18.12 -23.42
CA GLN A 79 2.62 18.39 -21.99
C GLN A 79 2.51 17.10 -21.17
N LEU A 80 1.58 16.21 -21.54
CA LEU A 80 1.44 14.91 -20.88
C LEU A 80 2.70 14.06 -21.04
N LYS A 81 3.27 14.01 -22.25
CA LYS A 81 4.52 13.32 -22.52
C LYS A 81 5.67 13.89 -21.69
N SER A 82 5.83 15.21 -21.64
CA SER A 82 6.84 15.87 -20.81
C SER A 82 6.68 15.55 -19.31
N PHE A 83 5.44 15.50 -18.79
CA PHE A 83 5.20 15.10 -17.39
C PHE A 83 5.55 13.64 -17.13
N GLN A 84 5.24 12.75 -18.08
CA GLN A 84 5.60 11.33 -18.00
C GLN A 84 7.12 11.15 -18.00
N GLU A 85 7.81 11.77 -18.92
CA GLU A 85 9.29 11.74 -19.02
C GLU A 85 9.94 12.31 -17.73
N ALA A 86 9.41 13.42 -17.22
CA ALA A 86 9.89 13.99 -15.97
C ALA A 86 9.62 13.07 -14.76
N ALA A 87 8.52 12.32 -14.77
CA ALA A 87 8.15 11.42 -13.68
C ALA A 87 9.08 10.21 -13.56
N ILE A 88 9.58 9.69 -14.70
CA ILE A 88 10.43 8.48 -14.77
C ILE A 88 11.93 8.78 -14.70
N LYS A 89 12.35 10.04 -14.55
CA LYS A 89 13.78 10.39 -14.43
C LYS A 89 14.42 9.63 -13.26
N PRO A 90 15.49 8.83 -13.51
CA PRO A 90 16.08 7.97 -12.47
C PRO A 90 16.48 8.71 -11.20
N GLU A 91 17.07 9.90 -11.34
CA GLU A 91 17.48 10.73 -10.21
C GLU A 91 16.29 11.18 -9.34
N ARG A 92 15.16 11.52 -9.97
CA ARG A 92 13.94 11.89 -9.26
C ARG A 92 13.36 10.70 -8.51
N CYS A 93 13.27 9.54 -9.17
CA CYS A 93 12.80 8.30 -8.57
C CYS A 93 13.69 7.91 -7.39
N LYS A 94 15.00 8.01 -7.53
CA LYS A 94 15.97 7.77 -6.46
C LYS A 94 15.73 8.69 -5.25
N LYS A 95 15.63 10.00 -5.47
CA LYS A 95 15.35 10.98 -4.40
C LYS A 95 14.02 10.71 -3.68
N ILE A 96 12.96 10.33 -4.41
CA ILE A 96 11.67 9.96 -3.82
C ILE A 96 11.82 8.69 -2.99
N SER A 97 12.47 7.66 -3.53
CA SER A 97 12.72 6.40 -2.83
C SER A 97 13.51 6.60 -1.55
N GLU A 98 14.61 7.35 -1.61
CA GLU A 98 15.42 7.68 -0.44
C GLU A 98 14.63 8.49 0.60
N GLY A 99 13.83 9.45 0.14
CA GLY A 99 12.98 10.26 1.02
C GLY A 99 11.86 9.49 1.71
N LEU A 100 11.43 8.34 1.15
CA LEU A 100 10.39 7.47 1.70
C LEU A 100 10.95 6.26 2.46
N LYS A 101 12.23 5.94 2.28
CA LYS A 101 12.90 4.81 2.90
C LYS A 101 12.78 4.89 4.44
N GLY A 102 12.34 3.79 5.05
CA GLY A 102 12.20 3.69 6.50
C GLY A 102 11.00 4.47 7.10
N LYS A 103 10.20 5.17 6.29
CA LYS A 103 8.98 5.83 6.78
C LYS A 103 7.83 4.84 6.80
N PRO A 104 7.21 4.56 7.96
CA PRO A 104 6.06 3.68 8.03
C PRO A 104 4.88 4.31 7.28
N LYS A 105 4.13 3.49 6.56
CA LYS A 105 2.87 3.90 5.93
C LYS A 105 1.77 3.96 6.99
N SER A 106 0.83 4.90 6.85
CA SER A 106 -0.35 4.91 7.71
C SER A 106 -1.20 3.64 7.50
N LEU A 107 -1.91 3.23 8.54
CA LEU A 107 -2.82 2.08 8.45
C LEU A 107 -3.87 2.27 7.35
N GLU A 108 -4.41 3.49 7.20
CA GLU A 108 -5.34 3.84 6.13
C GLU A 108 -4.70 3.61 4.74
N HIS A 109 -3.46 4.05 4.54
CA HIS A 109 -2.75 3.84 3.28
C HIS A 109 -2.53 2.35 2.99
N ILE A 110 -2.13 1.57 3.99
CA ILE A 110 -1.96 0.11 3.86
C ILE A 110 -3.28 -0.56 3.48
N ASN A 111 -4.37 -0.20 4.14
CA ASN A 111 -5.70 -0.75 3.85
C ASN A 111 -6.18 -0.40 2.44
N ASN A 112 -5.96 0.84 1.99
CA ASN A 112 -6.30 1.26 0.63
C ASN A 112 -5.50 0.50 -0.44
N LEU A 113 -4.21 0.23 -0.17
CA LEU A 113 -3.39 -0.60 -1.06
C LEU A 113 -3.92 -2.04 -1.13
N ARG A 114 -4.31 -2.62 0.00
CA ARG A 114 -4.90 -3.98 0.05
C ARG A 114 -6.21 -4.05 -0.72
N LEU A 115 -7.12 -3.10 -0.50
CA LEU A 115 -8.40 -3.04 -1.22
C LEU A 115 -8.19 -2.88 -2.74
N SER A 116 -7.27 -2.01 -3.15
CA SER A 116 -6.94 -1.82 -4.56
C SER A 116 -6.38 -3.09 -5.20
N ARG A 117 -5.52 -3.83 -4.47
CA ARG A 117 -4.97 -5.10 -4.94
C ARG A 117 -6.05 -6.16 -5.09
N VAL A 118 -6.90 -6.32 -4.08
CA VAL A 118 -8.00 -7.31 -4.09
C VAL A 118 -8.96 -7.03 -5.24
N LYS A 119 -9.36 -5.78 -5.44
CA LYS A 119 -10.17 -5.36 -6.57
C LYS A 119 -9.52 -5.71 -7.91
N TRP A 120 -8.23 -5.37 -8.06
CA TRP A 120 -7.49 -5.67 -9.27
C TRP A 120 -7.41 -7.19 -9.56
N MET A 121 -7.18 -8.02 -8.53
CA MET A 121 -7.15 -9.48 -8.68
C MET A 121 -8.50 -10.02 -9.15
N SER A 122 -9.61 -9.58 -8.55
CA SER A 122 -10.95 -10.03 -8.93
C SER A 122 -11.37 -9.59 -10.36
N GLU A 123 -10.85 -8.44 -10.83
CA GLU A 123 -11.13 -7.93 -12.18
C GLU A 123 -10.24 -8.55 -13.27
N ASN A 124 -9.10 -9.18 -12.90
CA ASN A 124 -8.12 -9.74 -13.84
C ASN A 124 -7.92 -11.27 -13.64
N GLN A 125 -8.96 -11.97 -13.25
CA GLN A 125 -8.96 -13.39 -12.86
C GLN A 125 -8.22 -14.30 -13.86
N THR A 126 -8.54 -14.21 -15.14
CA THR A 126 -8.00 -15.12 -16.15
C THR A 126 -6.55 -14.86 -16.55
N LYS A 127 -6.01 -13.69 -16.26
CA LYS A 127 -4.67 -13.30 -16.71
C LYS A 127 -3.54 -13.95 -15.91
N TYR A 128 -3.82 -14.32 -14.66
CA TYR A 128 -2.82 -14.81 -13.70
C TYR A 128 -3.24 -16.13 -13.02
N GLU A 129 -4.21 -16.82 -13.63
CA GLU A 129 -4.67 -18.13 -13.16
C GLU A 129 -3.52 -19.15 -13.19
N SER A 130 -3.24 -19.75 -12.06
CA SER A 130 -2.22 -20.78 -11.93
C SER A 130 -2.66 -22.11 -12.59
N LYS A 131 -1.69 -23.00 -12.86
CA LYS A 131 -2.02 -24.33 -13.34
C LYS A 131 -2.88 -25.09 -12.32
N LEU A 132 -2.59 -24.93 -11.06
CA LEU A 132 -3.32 -25.57 -9.96
C LEU A 132 -4.77 -25.11 -9.88
N GLU A 133 -5.01 -23.81 -9.98
CA GLU A 133 -6.38 -23.26 -10.05
C GLU A 133 -7.17 -23.79 -11.25
N LYS A 134 -6.52 -23.96 -12.41
CA LYS A 134 -7.17 -24.53 -13.61
C LYS A 134 -7.61 -25.97 -13.39
N GLU A 135 -6.74 -26.80 -12.84
CA GLU A 135 -7.06 -28.21 -12.53
C GLU A 135 -8.19 -28.31 -11.50
N PHE A 136 -8.17 -27.45 -10.48
CA PHE A 136 -9.22 -27.43 -9.48
C PHE A 136 -10.56 -26.95 -10.06
N LYS A 137 -10.54 -25.97 -10.92
CA LYS A 137 -11.69 -25.47 -11.68
C LYS A 137 -12.33 -26.58 -12.53
N ASP A 138 -11.54 -27.38 -13.24
CA ASP A 138 -12.02 -28.52 -14.00
C ASP A 138 -12.77 -29.54 -13.12
N ILE A 139 -12.31 -29.73 -11.88
CA ILE A 139 -13.01 -30.59 -10.91
C ILE A 139 -14.37 -29.98 -10.54
N LEU A 140 -14.42 -28.67 -10.22
CA LEU A 140 -15.65 -27.99 -9.87
C LEU A 140 -16.66 -28.04 -11.03
N ASP A 141 -16.21 -27.79 -12.26
CA ASP A 141 -17.02 -27.83 -13.47
C ASP A 141 -17.58 -29.24 -13.73
N THR A 142 -16.74 -30.28 -13.59
CA THR A 142 -17.13 -31.69 -13.72
C THR A 142 -18.22 -32.06 -12.70
N LEU A 143 -18.11 -31.57 -11.47
CA LEU A 143 -19.07 -31.81 -10.40
C LEU A 143 -20.31 -30.89 -10.49
N GLN A 144 -20.36 -30.00 -11.46
CA GLN A 144 -21.40 -28.98 -11.61
C GLN A 144 -21.62 -28.17 -10.31
N ILE A 145 -20.51 -27.80 -9.66
CA ILE A 145 -20.50 -26.91 -8.50
C ILE A 145 -20.30 -25.49 -9.00
N LYS A 146 -21.25 -24.61 -8.72
CA LYS A 146 -21.14 -23.20 -9.08
C LYS A 146 -20.18 -22.47 -8.13
N TYR A 147 -19.30 -21.67 -8.67
CA TYR A 147 -18.29 -20.93 -7.89
C TYR A 147 -18.06 -19.53 -8.45
N ASN A 148 -17.48 -18.68 -7.60
CA ASN A 148 -16.89 -17.41 -7.98
C ASN A 148 -15.37 -17.54 -7.83
N GLN A 149 -14.60 -17.26 -8.88
CA GLN A 149 -13.14 -17.31 -8.86
C GLN A 149 -12.56 -15.98 -8.39
N GLN A 150 -11.37 -16.01 -7.75
CA GLN A 150 -10.68 -14.85 -7.20
C GLN A 150 -11.63 -13.96 -6.39
N TYR A 151 -12.29 -14.60 -5.44
CA TYR A 151 -13.39 -14.00 -4.69
C TYR A 151 -12.89 -12.96 -3.66
N PRO A 152 -13.27 -11.68 -3.82
CA PRO A 152 -12.82 -10.61 -2.95
C PRO A 152 -13.63 -10.55 -1.67
N VAL A 153 -12.97 -10.66 -0.52
CA VAL A 153 -13.61 -10.43 0.78
C VAL A 153 -12.76 -9.45 1.59
N LYS A 154 -13.22 -8.22 1.70
CA LYS A 154 -12.54 -7.11 2.39
C LYS A 154 -11.09 -6.92 1.91
N TYR A 155 -10.09 -7.33 2.66
CA TYR A 155 -8.65 -7.15 2.36
C TYR A 155 -8.00 -8.40 1.78
N TYR A 156 -8.76 -9.46 1.56
CA TYR A 156 -8.30 -10.75 1.09
C TYR A 156 -8.97 -11.11 -0.23
N CYS A 157 -8.28 -11.87 -1.05
CA CYS A 157 -8.82 -12.52 -2.22
C CYS A 157 -8.63 -14.02 -2.01
N TYR A 158 -9.68 -14.79 -2.20
CA TYR A 158 -9.66 -16.25 -2.09
C TYR A 158 -9.80 -16.85 -3.48
N ASP A 159 -9.15 -17.97 -3.75
CA ASP A 159 -9.12 -18.55 -5.09
C ASP A 159 -10.53 -18.85 -5.58
N PHE A 160 -11.36 -19.46 -4.73
CA PHE A 160 -12.77 -19.72 -5.06
C PHE A 160 -13.69 -19.47 -3.86
N ASN A 161 -14.94 -19.15 -4.17
CA ASN A 161 -16.06 -19.19 -3.25
C ASN A 161 -17.14 -20.06 -3.86
N ILE A 162 -17.70 -21.01 -3.12
CA ILE A 162 -18.87 -21.76 -3.57
C ILE A 162 -20.07 -20.81 -3.59
N GLN A 163 -20.70 -20.67 -4.75
CA GLN A 163 -21.74 -19.69 -4.97
C GLN A 163 -22.89 -19.87 -3.97
N ASP A 164 -23.43 -18.77 -3.48
CA ASP A 164 -24.52 -18.71 -2.51
C ASP A 164 -24.23 -19.36 -1.16
N THR A 165 -22.94 -19.52 -0.80
CA THR A 165 -22.51 -20.06 0.49
C THR A 165 -21.44 -19.17 1.14
N ASN A 166 -21.13 -19.49 2.42
CA ASN A 166 -20.00 -18.92 3.15
C ASN A 166 -18.72 -19.76 3.02
N ILE A 167 -18.64 -20.68 2.04
CA ILE A 167 -17.48 -21.55 1.85
C ILE A 167 -16.48 -20.86 0.93
N LEU A 168 -15.26 -20.67 1.43
CA LEU A 168 -14.11 -20.17 0.70
C LEU A 168 -13.13 -21.33 0.46
N ILE A 169 -12.45 -21.30 -0.67
CA ILE A 169 -11.48 -22.34 -1.05
C ILE A 169 -10.17 -21.67 -1.45
N GLU A 170 -9.07 -22.26 -1.01
CA GLU A 170 -7.71 -21.96 -1.41
C GLU A 170 -7.06 -23.23 -2.01
N THR A 171 -6.29 -23.05 -3.04
CA THR A 171 -5.50 -24.09 -3.70
C THR A 171 -4.03 -23.82 -3.45
N ASP A 172 -3.43 -24.60 -2.55
CA ASP A 172 -2.11 -24.32 -2.00
C ASP A 172 -1.04 -25.20 -2.67
N GLY A 173 -0.02 -24.55 -3.22
CA GLY A 173 1.19 -25.24 -3.69
C GLY A 173 1.98 -25.83 -2.52
N ASP A 174 2.29 -27.13 -2.57
CA ASP A 174 2.92 -27.87 -1.46
C ASP A 174 4.20 -27.19 -0.96
N TRP A 175 5.06 -26.78 -1.88
CA TRP A 175 6.35 -26.17 -1.52
C TRP A 175 6.19 -24.73 -0.98
N TRP A 176 5.29 -23.94 -1.59
CA TRP A 176 5.14 -22.52 -1.22
C TRP A 176 4.46 -22.33 0.12
N HIS A 177 3.47 -23.18 0.42
CA HIS A 177 2.67 -23.14 1.64
C HIS A 177 3.15 -24.15 2.69
N CYS A 178 4.26 -24.85 2.42
CA CYS A 178 4.89 -25.83 3.32
C CYS A 178 3.90 -26.89 3.77
N ASN A 179 3.41 -27.72 2.83
CA ASN A 179 2.49 -28.80 3.12
C ASN A 179 3.05 -29.74 4.21
N PRO A 180 2.42 -29.79 5.41
CA PRO A 180 2.93 -30.58 6.52
C PRO A 180 2.87 -32.08 6.25
N ASP A 181 1.92 -32.56 5.45
CA ASP A 181 1.76 -33.99 5.12
C ASP A 181 2.91 -34.50 4.22
N LYS A 182 3.59 -33.56 3.55
CA LYS A 182 4.82 -33.82 2.78
C LYS A 182 6.10 -33.57 3.59
N GLY A 183 5.97 -33.17 4.84
CA GLY A 183 7.12 -32.86 5.70
C GLY A 183 7.84 -31.56 5.33
N PHE A 184 7.23 -30.70 4.54
CA PHE A 184 7.81 -29.39 4.24
C PHE A 184 7.77 -28.49 5.47
N ILE A 185 8.92 -27.90 5.79
CA ILE A 185 9.06 -26.89 6.83
C ILE A 185 9.52 -25.58 6.19
N PRO A 186 9.09 -24.40 6.70
CA PRO A 186 9.48 -23.11 6.11
C PRO A 186 10.96 -22.83 6.38
N LEU A 187 11.79 -22.94 5.35
CA LEU A 187 13.24 -22.71 5.38
C LEU A 187 13.60 -21.31 4.84
N TYR A 188 12.80 -20.78 3.94
CA TYR A 188 13.06 -19.52 3.28
C TYR A 188 12.17 -18.40 3.86
N GLU A 189 12.67 -17.18 3.86
CA GLU A 189 11.93 -16.01 4.36
C GLU A 189 10.56 -15.86 3.65
N SER A 190 10.51 -16.13 2.35
CA SER A 190 9.26 -16.14 1.57
C SER A 190 8.24 -17.15 2.08
N GLN A 191 8.68 -18.37 2.41
CA GLN A 191 7.81 -19.42 2.97
C GLN A 191 7.33 -19.08 4.38
N ILE A 192 8.23 -18.57 5.24
CA ILE A 192 7.88 -18.09 6.58
C ILE A 192 6.80 -17.02 6.50
N HIS A 193 6.95 -16.07 5.55
CA HIS A 193 5.97 -15.02 5.33
C HIS A 193 4.64 -15.60 4.83
N THR A 194 4.66 -16.52 3.87
CA THR A 194 3.45 -17.17 3.32
C THR A 194 2.67 -17.89 4.41
N VAL A 195 3.33 -18.78 5.16
CA VAL A 195 2.70 -19.56 6.26
C VAL A 195 2.11 -18.63 7.33
N SER A 196 2.83 -17.56 7.68
CA SER A 196 2.33 -16.56 8.64
C SER A 196 1.09 -15.81 8.10
N HIS A 197 1.11 -15.48 6.81
CA HIS A 197 -0.01 -14.82 6.16
C HIS A 197 -1.24 -15.74 6.06
N ASP A 198 -1.03 -17.01 5.73
CA ASP A 198 -2.09 -18.02 5.67
C ASP A 198 -2.79 -18.19 7.01
N LYS A 199 -2.03 -18.22 8.11
CA LYS A 199 -2.61 -18.24 9.46
C LYS A 199 -3.53 -17.06 9.70
N VAL A 200 -3.08 -15.84 9.39
CA VAL A 200 -3.89 -14.63 9.55
C VAL A 200 -5.14 -14.66 8.65
N LYS A 201 -4.99 -15.17 7.42
CA LYS A 201 -6.10 -15.30 6.45
C LYS A 201 -7.15 -16.31 6.93
N ASN A 202 -6.72 -17.43 7.50
CA ASN A 202 -7.58 -18.45 8.10
C ASN A 202 -8.36 -17.88 9.31
N GLU A 203 -7.65 -17.29 10.27
CA GLU A 203 -8.26 -16.70 11.47
C GLU A 203 -9.27 -15.60 11.10
N TRP A 204 -8.97 -14.83 10.07
CA TRP A 204 -9.87 -13.78 9.60
C TRP A 204 -11.13 -14.37 8.99
N ALA A 205 -11.03 -15.40 8.15
CA ALA A 205 -12.19 -16.07 7.55
C ALA A 205 -13.12 -16.63 8.63
N GLU A 206 -12.56 -17.39 9.57
CA GLU A 206 -13.30 -17.98 10.68
C GLU A 206 -14.03 -16.94 11.54
N LYS A 207 -13.33 -15.86 11.97
CA LYS A 207 -13.92 -14.76 12.77
C LYS A 207 -15.04 -14.01 12.05
N ASN A 208 -15.08 -14.08 10.72
CA ASN A 208 -16.10 -13.42 9.90
C ASN A 208 -17.19 -14.40 9.39
N GLY A 209 -17.25 -15.62 9.93
CA GLY A 209 -18.30 -16.58 9.64
C GLY A 209 -18.13 -17.34 8.33
N TYR A 210 -16.93 -17.31 7.73
CA TYR A 210 -16.59 -18.11 6.56
C TYR A 210 -15.98 -19.44 6.96
N GLN A 211 -16.32 -20.49 6.22
CA GLN A 211 -15.63 -21.77 6.27
C GLN A 211 -14.56 -21.77 5.18
N LEU A 212 -13.29 -21.71 5.56
CA LEU A 212 -12.16 -21.77 4.64
C LEU A 212 -11.67 -23.20 4.54
N ILE A 213 -11.59 -23.72 3.32
CA ILE A 213 -11.11 -25.06 3.00
C ILE A 213 -9.90 -24.92 2.10
N ARG A 214 -8.83 -25.63 2.46
CA ARG A 214 -7.60 -25.67 1.67
C ARG A 214 -7.44 -27.02 1.00
N PHE A 215 -7.04 -26.99 -0.27
CA PHE A 215 -6.68 -28.18 -1.05
C PHE A 215 -5.24 -28.07 -1.48
N TRP A 216 -4.48 -29.12 -1.20
CA TRP A 216 -3.07 -29.17 -1.53
C TRP A 216 -2.82 -29.55 -2.99
N GLU A 217 -1.69 -29.08 -3.53
CA GLU A 217 -1.27 -29.38 -4.90
C GLU A 217 -1.24 -30.86 -5.18
N ASP A 218 -0.68 -31.66 -4.28
CA ASP A 218 -0.60 -33.13 -4.44
C ASP A 218 -2.00 -33.77 -4.51
N ASP A 219 -2.94 -33.32 -3.69
CA ASP A 219 -4.31 -33.84 -3.73
C ASP A 219 -4.99 -33.49 -5.06
N ILE A 220 -4.83 -32.28 -5.55
CA ILE A 220 -5.45 -31.81 -6.78
C ILE A 220 -4.84 -32.51 -8.00
N MET A 221 -3.52 -32.69 -8.03
CA MET A 221 -2.80 -33.21 -9.19
C MET A 221 -2.72 -34.71 -9.24
N ASN A 222 -2.58 -35.37 -8.09
CA ASN A 222 -2.25 -36.82 -8.00
C ASN A 222 -3.33 -37.65 -7.29
N ASN A 223 -4.18 -37.05 -6.46
CA ASN A 223 -5.17 -37.70 -5.61
C ASN A 223 -6.58 -37.13 -5.80
N ARG A 224 -6.96 -36.91 -7.04
CA ARG A 224 -8.19 -36.20 -7.46
C ARG A 224 -9.46 -36.74 -6.79
N ASP A 225 -9.52 -38.02 -6.51
CA ASP A 225 -10.67 -38.66 -5.85
C ASP A 225 -10.89 -38.13 -4.43
N ILE A 226 -9.82 -37.85 -3.69
CA ILE A 226 -9.91 -37.24 -2.36
C ILE A 226 -10.57 -35.88 -2.42
N VAL A 227 -10.16 -35.06 -3.40
CA VAL A 227 -10.73 -33.72 -3.62
C VAL A 227 -12.22 -33.83 -3.98
N ILE A 228 -12.55 -34.74 -4.90
CA ILE A 228 -13.95 -34.99 -5.33
C ILE A 228 -14.82 -35.41 -4.13
N GLN A 229 -14.38 -36.37 -3.32
CA GLN A 229 -15.12 -36.82 -2.15
C GLN A 229 -15.38 -35.70 -1.15
N LYS A 230 -14.37 -34.87 -0.86
CA LYS A 230 -14.52 -33.69 0.02
C LYS A 230 -15.55 -32.72 -0.56
N LEU A 231 -15.49 -32.40 -1.85
CA LEU A 231 -16.42 -31.48 -2.51
C LEU A 231 -17.86 -32.02 -2.56
N LEU A 232 -18.05 -33.32 -2.81
CA LEU A 232 -19.37 -33.96 -2.76
C LEU A 232 -19.97 -33.93 -1.34
N GLY A 233 -19.15 -34.14 -0.30
CA GLY A 233 -19.56 -34.00 1.07
C GLY A 233 -20.08 -32.58 1.39
N LEU A 234 -19.38 -31.56 0.88
CA LEU A 234 -19.81 -30.16 1.02
C LEU A 234 -21.12 -29.89 0.29
N LYS A 235 -21.27 -30.38 -0.94
CA LYS A 235 -22.49 -30.22 -1.76
C LYS A 235 -23.70 -30.82 -1.09
N SER A 236 -23.57 -31.95 -0.37
CA SER A 236 -24.66 -32.56 0.36
C SER A 236 -25.07 -31.78 1.62
N SER A 237 -24.15 -31.03 2.22
CA SER A 237 -24.38 -30.21 3.42
C SER A 237 -25.01 -28.85 3.11
N ILE A 238 -25.05 -28.43 1.85
CA ILE A 238 -25.56 -27.11 1.39
C ILE A 238 -27.05 -27.23 0.95
N ARG A 239 -27.57 -28.44 0.82
CA ARG A 239 -29.01 -28.67 0.54
C ARG A 239 -29.80 -28.65 1.83
#